data_8d7b92bcd3f080b3f60326e810a67c6d
#
_entry.id   8d7b92bcd3f080b3f60326e810a67c6d
#
_cell.length_a   1.000
_cell.length_b   1.000
_cell.length_c   1.000
_cell.angle_alpha   90.00
_cell.angle_beta   90.00
_cell.angle_gamma   90.00
#
_symmetry.space_group_name_H-M   'P 1'
#
loop_
_entity.id
_entity.type
_entity.pdbx_description
1 polymer ?
#
loop_
_entity_poly.entity_id
_entity_poly.type
_entity_poly.pdbx_seq_one_letter_code
_entity_poly.pdbx_strand_id
1 'polypeptide(L)'
;MSPLIYLSLSRLKNTIRDLFRKPARLIYVVFLVALFVLAIGGNQSWSSPELYRDPREMVAMATALFLFIFLYMVWNGFSKGGTIFSLSDVNLIFPSPIGRTRALFYGLFRQIGTVLLVGLFLFYQYGWLHNLYNITMGTMVVIFLCYCAAVFLGQVTAMTIYSFTSSQEGVQKALKVLIIVLGLLELAWLLWGVWNAPEDRLGGLIQSAVSLPVQVFPVAGWLGWAFAGWLGMGAWWPGLLLCVAWLLLLVFLLTHFERDWYEDVLRTAELAQSAIVAKKEGTMEAVPGKVRVGSIGLKGGWGASAFYYKHKVENRRGGWLLLPTLTLIFAVVLIAFTFFMREGGIIPVFALAVYLQLFTAGQSRINRELYKPFVYLVPEPPFAKLLQCLRELFPSALAEAVVVFVPVGLILQMSPWGIVVCVFARISYAFLFQSGNLLLERFWSGASKALILFLYFLILILLTLPGILIAIFLVAFLSLPGGVVTGLLVAGLVNIPVALLLFYLLRNMLQYAEYTH
;
A
#
# COMPACT_ATOMS: atom_id res chain seq x y z
N MET A 1 -29.55 -4.27 26.53
CA MET A 1 -28.49 -4.04 25.50
C MET A 1 -29.09 -4.25 24.12
N SER A 2 -28.81 -3.40 23.15
CA SER A 2 -29.26 -3.67 21.78
C SER A 2 -28.55 -4.93 21.25
N PRO A 3 -29.22 -5.81 20.49
CA PRO A 3 -28.63 -7.05 19.96
C PRO A 3 -27.31 -6.80 19.19
N LEU A 4 -27.19 -5.67 18.54
CA LEU A 4 -26.00 -5.26 17.77
C LEU A 4 -24.80 -4.94 18.67
N ILE A 5 -25.02 -4.31 19.82
CA ILE A 5 -23.95 -4.04 20.80
C ILE A 5 -23.46 -5.36 21.40
N TYR A 6 -24.34 -6.26 21.75
CA TYR A 6 -23.97 -7.59 22.23
C TYR A 6 -23.14 -8.36 21.19
N LEU A 7 -23.55 -8.34 19.93
CA LEU A 7 -22.82 -8.97 18.83
C LEU A 7 -21.40 -8.40 18.68
N SER A 8 -21.27 -7.07 18.73
CA SER A 8 -19.97 -6.38 18.63
C SER A 8 -19.05 -6.74 19.80
N LEU A 9 -19.55 -6.71 21.03
CA LEU A 9 -18.79 -7.07 22.23
C LEU A 9 -18.38 -8.55 22.24
N SER A 10 -19.28 -9.44 21.84
CA SER A 10 -19.01 -10.88 21.75
C SER A 10 -17.93 -11.18 20.71
N ARG A 11 -17.95 -10.48 19.57
CA ARG A 11 -16.89 -10.59 18.54
C ARG A 11 -15.55 -10.09 19.06
N LEU A 12 -15.53 -8.92 19.71
CA LEU A 12 -14.30 -8.38 20.30
C LEU A 12 -13.69 -9.35 21.30
N LYS A 13 -14.52 -9.88 22.22
CA LYS A 13 -14.13 -10.90 23.20
C LYS A 13 -13.54 -12.14 22.52
N ASN A 14 -14.22 -12.64 21.48
CA ASN A 14 -13.76 -13.83 20.75
C ASN A 14 -12.46 -13.57 19.99
N THR A 15 -12.29 -12.39 19.38
CA THR A 15 -11.05 -12.01 18.68
C THR A 15 -9.88 -11.94 19.66
N ILE A 16 -10.06 -11.34 20.83
CA ILE A 16 -9.05 -11.30 21.89
C ILE A 16 -8.73 -12.73 22.38
N ARG A 17 -9.74 -13.53 22.64
CA ARG A 17 -9.56 -14.93 23.07
C ARG A 17 -8.80 -15.77 22.03
N ASP A 18 -9.11 -15.59 20.75
CA ASP A 18 -8.42 -16.27 19.63
C ASP A 18 -6.97 -15.82 19.47
N LEU A 19 -6.66 -14.57 19.82
CA LEU A 19 -5.28 -14.07 19.86
C LEU A 19 -4.45 -14.88 20.87
N PHE A 20 -4.95 -15.04 22.10
CA PHE A 20 -4.27 -15.79 23.16
C PHE A 20 -4.21 -17.30 22.90
N ARG A 21 -5.19 -17.86 22.17
CA ARG A 21 -5.22 -19.28 21.82
C ARG A 21 -4.24 -19.68 20.72
N LYS A 22 -3.77 -18.74 19.91
CA LYS A 22 -2.87 -18.99 18.78
C LYS A 22 -1.51 -18.37 19.04
N PRO A 23 -0.52 -19.13 19.55
CA PRO A 23 0.78 -18.59 19.99
C PRO A 23 1.51 -17.83 18.89
N ALA A 24 1.41 -18.28 17.63
CA ALA A 24 2.01 -17.57 16.50
C ALA A 24 1.46 -16.15 16.29
N ARG A 25 0.16 -15.92 16.55
CA ARG A 25 -0.44 -14.58 16.50
C ARG A 25 -0.02 -13.71 17.66
N LEU A 26 0.09 -14.30 18.85
CA LEU A 26 0.55 -13.60 20.04
C LEU A 26 1.99 -13.13 19.87
N ILE A 27 2.88 -13.99 19.41
CA ILE A 27 4.30 -13.65 19.12
C ILE A 27 4.37 -12.51 18.12
N TYR A 28 3.57 -12.55 17.04
CA TYR A 28 3.52 -11.48 16.05
C TYR A 28 3.07 -10.15 16.65
N VAL A 29 2.01 -10.15 17.48
CA VAL A 29 1.53 -8.91 18.13
C VAL A 29 2.55 -8.37 19.13
N VAL A 30 3.17 -9.24 19.94
CA VAL A 30 4.23 -8.85 20.87
C VAL A 30 5.42 -8.24 20.13
N PHE A 31 5.83 -8.86 19.01
CA PHE A 31 6.90 -8.34 18.16
C PHE A 31 6.55 -6.98 17.56
N LEU A 32 5.33 -6.80 17.05
CA LEU A 32 4.88 -5.49 16.56
C LEU A 32 4.87 -4.43 17.65
N VAL A 33 4.38 -4.78 18.85
CA VAL A 33 4.38 -3.86 20.00
C VAL A 33 5.82 -3.52 20.42
N ALA A 34 6.72 -4.50 20.43
CA ALA A 34 8.12 -4.27 20.75
C ALA A 34 8.79 -3.35 19.71
N LEU A 35 8.57 -3.57 18.42
CA LEU A 35 9.05 -2.68 17.36
C LEU A 35 8.49 -1.27 17.51
N PHE A 36 7.22 -1.15 17.89
CA PHE A 36 6.56 0.12 18.11
C PHE A 36 7.17 0.89 19.29
N VAL A 37 7.40 0.20 20.41
CA VAL A 37 8.06 0.77 21.60
C VAL A 37 9.50 1.18 21.29
N LEU A 38 10.25 0.36 20.56
CA LEU A 38 11.61 0.67 20.12
C LEU A 38 11.64 1.87 19.17
N ALA A 39 10.68 2.00 18.26
CA ALA A 39 10.61 3.13 17.35
C ALA A 39 10.29 4.46 18.06
N ILE A 40 9.43 4.41 19.08
CA ILE A 40 9.13 5.60 19.90
C ILE A 40 10.30 5.95 20.82
N GLY A 41 10.92 4.96 21.48
CA GLY A 41 11.97 5.17 22.47
C GLY A 41 13.36 5.37 21.86
N GLY A 42 13.69 4.64 20.80
CA GLY A 42 15.04 4.65 20.21
C GLY A 42 15.40 5.93 19.46
N ASN A 43 14.42 6.68 18.98
CA ASN A 43 14.66 7.91 18.21
C ASN A 43 14.91 9.17 19.09
N GLN A 44 14.77 9.08 20.40
CA GLN A 44 15.08 10.21 21.31
C GLN A 44 16.57 10.49 21.47
N SER A 45 17.44 9.60 21.01
CA SER A 45 18.89 9.68 21.21
C SER A 45 19.64 10.32 20.05
N TRP A 46 19.00 10.65 18.95
CA TRP A 46 19.64 11.31 17.81
C TRP A 46 19.58 12.81 18.03
N SER A 47 20.75 13.45 17.97
CA SER A 47 20.94 14.88 18.14
C SER A 47 19.86 15.66 17.40
N SER A 48 19.14 16.53 18.14
CA SER A 48 18.22 17.49 17.56
C SER A 48 18.98 18.32 16.50
N PRO A 49 18.43 18.48 15.29
CA PRO A 49 19.01 19.38 14.30
C PRO A 49 19.07 20.79 14.87
N GLU A 50 20.11 21.55 14.54
CA GLU A 50 20.26 22.94 14.98
C GLU A 50 19.12 23.84 14.47
N LEU A 51 18.44 23.44 13.40
CA LEU A 51 17.25 24.10 12.85
C LEU A 51 16.13 23.09 12.58
N TYR A 52 14.94 23.35 13.12
CA TYR A 52 13.72 22.62 12.79
C TYR A 52 13.16 23.09 11.44
N ARG A 53 12.54 22.16 10.72
CA ARG A 53 11.85 22.47 9.46
C ARG A 53 10.54 23.23 9.69
N ASP A 54 10.06 23.92 8.65
CA ASP A 54 8.81 24.68 8.71
C ASP A 54 7.62 23.71 8.98
N PRO A 55 6.82 23.95 10.04
CA PRO A 55 5.63 23.16 10.33
C PRO A 55 4.61 23.12 9.19
N ARG A 56 4.62 24.07 8.24
CA ARG A 56 3.78 24.09 7.05
C ARG A 56 4.00 22.86 6.16
N GLU A 57 5.23 22.35 6.10
CA GLU A 57 5.54 21.12 5.38
C GLU A 57 4.75 19.94 5.93
N MET A 58 4.66 19.82 7.24
CA MET A 58 3.92 18.75 7.91
C MET A 58 2.42 18.88 7.67
N VAL A 59 1.87 20.10 7.66
CA VAL A 59 0.46 20.33 7.29
C VAL A 59 0.21 19.90 5.85
N ALA A 60 1.09 20.25 4.93
CA ALA A 60 0.99 19.85 3.53
C ALA A 60 1.01 18.31 3.37
N MET A 61 1.93 17.62 4.06
CA MET A 61 2.02 16.16 4.04
C MET A 61 0.77 15.51 4.64
N ALA A 62 0.28 16.00 5.79
CA ALA A 62 -0.91 15.48 6.43
C ALA A 62 -2.15 15.70 5.56
N THR A 63 -2.32 16.88 4.97
CA THR A 63 -3.44 17.19 4.06
C THR A 63 -3.40 16.30 2.81
N ALA A 64 -2.23 16.09 2.22
CA ALA A 64 -2.05 15.18 1.10
C ALA A 64 -2.42 13.73 1.46
N LEU A 65 -2.06 13.26 2.66
CA LEU A 65 -2.44 11.95 3.18
C LEU A 65 -3.97 11.85 3.34
N PHE A 66 -4.62 12.87 3.93
CA PHE A 66 -6.08 12.87 4.11
C PHE A 66 -6.80 12.91 2.75
N LEU A 67 -6.29 13.69 1.79
CA LEU A 67 -6.81 13.76 0.42
C LEU A 67 -6.74 12.39 -0.28
N PHE A 68 -5.57 11.76 -0.21
CA PHE A 68 -5.37 10.43 -0.80
C PHE A 68 -6.35 9.40 -0.19
N ILE A 69 -6.47 9.37 1.13
CA ILE A 69 -7.36 8.46 1.84
C ILE A 69 -8.82 8.72 1.46
N PHE A 70 -9.25 9.97 1.49
CA PHE A 70 -10.63 10.35 1.17
C PHE A 70 -10.98 9.98 -0.27
N LEU A 71 -10.16 10.38 -1.25
CA LEU A 71 -10.38 10.06 -2.66
C LEU A 71 -10.36 8.55 -2.91
N TYR A 72 -9.46 7.82 -2.28
CA TYR A 72 -9.39 6.36 -2.37
C TYR A 72 -10.66 5.70 -1.83
N MET A 73 -11.18 6.14 -0.67
CA MET A 73 -12.42 5.62 -0.09
C MET A 73 -13.62 5.91 -0.99
N VAL A 74 -13.75 7.15 -1.45
CA VAL A 74 -14.84 7.56 -2.35
C VAL A 74 -14.79 6.78 -3.67
N TRP A 75 -13.61 6.62 -4.25
CA TRP A 75 -13.42 5.83 -5.48
C TRP A 75 -13.84 4.37 -5.31
N ASN A 76 -13.44 3.76 -4.19
CA ASN A 76 -13.86 2.39 -3.88
C ASN A 76 -15.38 2.27 -3.67
N GLY A 77 -16.02 3.32 -3.18
CA GLY A 77 -17.47 3.37 -3.01
C GLY A 77 -18.24 3.12 -4.30
N PHE A 78 -17.73 3.54 -5.46
CA PHE A 78 -18.37 3.29 -6.75
C PHE A 78 -18.32 1.85 -7.25
N SER A 79 -17.35 1.08 -6.82
CA SER A 79 -17.07 -0.23 -7.41
C SER A 79 -17.35 -1.40 -6.48
N LYS A 80 -17.18 -1.20 -5.18
CA LYS A 80 -17.22 -2.29 -4.20
C LYS A 80 -18.44 -2.24 -3.29
N GLY A 81 -19.28 -1.21 -3.42
CA GLY A 81 -20.47 -1.07 -2.58
C GLY A 81 -20.15 -1.30 -1.11
N GLY A 82 -21.10 -1.77 -0.37
CA GLY A 82 -20.90 -2.03 1.04
C GLY A 82 -20.11 -3.32 1.33
N THR A 83 -18.80 -3.41 1.01
CA THR A 83 -17.93 -4.45 1.62
C THR A 83 -17.86 -4.32 3.15
N ILE A 84 -18.74 -3.52 3.70
CA ILE A 84 -18.96 -3.26 5.11
C ILE A 84 -19.44 -4.53 5.84
N PHE A 85 -20.20 -5.39 5.14
CA PHE A 85 -20.76 -6.61 5.70
C PHE A 85 -20.03 -7.86 5.17
N SER A 86 -19.79 -8.83 6.05
CA SER A 86 -19.43 -10.19 5.63
C SER A 86 -20.70 -10.98 5.31
N LEU A 87 -20.59 -12.08 4.54
CA LEU A 87 -21.74 -12.92 4.23
C LEU A 87 -22.43 -13.45 5.52
N SER A 88 -21.65 -13.73 6.57
CA SER A 88 -22.20 -14.12 7.89
C SER A 88 -23.01 -12.99 8.55
N ASP A 89 -22.64 -11.74 8.34
CA ASP A 89 -23.41 -10.59 8.85
C ASP A 89 -24.71 -10.40 8.07
N VAL A 90 -24.64 -10.54 6.75
CA VAL A 90 -25.81 -10.45 5.86
C VAL A 90 -26.83 -11.52 6.26
N ASN A 91 -26.40 -12.77 6.41
CA ASN A 91 -27.28 -13.88 6.78
C ASN A 91 -27.88 -13.76 8.20
N LEU A 92 -27.23 -13.02 9.11
CA LEU A 92 -27.70 -12.84 10.47
C LEU A 92 -28.54 -11.57 10.66
N ILE A 93 -28.11 -10.45 10.08
CA ILE A 93 -28.68 -9.13 10.36
C ILE A 93 -29.85 -8.82 9.42
N PHE A 94 -29.77 -9.20 8.13
CA PHE A 94 -30.79 -8.85 7.15
C PHE A 94 -32.14 -9.55 7.37
N PRO A 95 -32.21 -10.83 7.77
CA PRO A 95 -33.50 -11.43 8.10
C PRO A 95 -34.02 -11.05 9.49
N SER A 96 -33.20 -10.34 10.31
CA SER A 96 -33.61 -9.92 11.66
C SER A 96 -34.50 -8.65 11.60
N PRO A 97 -35.38 -8.41 12.59
CA PRO A 97 -36.25 -7.24 12.65
C PRO A 97 -35.49 -5.96 13.04
N ILE A 98 -34.30 -5.78 12.49
CA ILE A 98 -33.43 -4.62 12.72
C ILE A 98 -33.66 -3.64 11.57
N GLY A 99 -34.03 -2.40 11.90
CA GLY A 99 -34.21 -1.36 10.88
C GLY A 99 -32.95 -1.13 10.03
N ARG A 100 -33.14 -0.88 8.74
CA ARG A 100 -32.07 -0.71 7.71
C ARG A 100 -30.97 0.25 8.15
N THR A 101 -31.36 1.39 8.72
CA THR A 101 -30.42 2.42 9.22
C THR A 101 -29.53 1.90 10.35
N ARG A 102 -30.09 1.11 11.29
CA ARG A 102 -29.30 0.53 12.40
C ARG A 102 -28.33 -0.52 11.92
N ALA A 103 -28.71 -1.36 10.95
CA ALA A 103 -27.82 -2.32 10.31
C ALA A 103 -26.63 -1.61 9.64
N LEU A 104 -26.90 -0.51 8.94
CA LEU A 104 -25.92 0.29 8.25
C LEU A 104 -24.89 0.89 9.22
N PHE A 105 -25.35 1.53 10.29
CA PHE A 105 -24.46 2.05 11.33
C PHE A 105 -23.62 0.95 11.98
N TYR A 106 -24.18 -0.23 12.20
CA TYR A 106 -23.42 -1.38 12.71
C TYR A 106 -22.25 -1.74 11.77
N GLY A 107 -22.49 -1.80 10.46
CA GLY A 107 -21.46 -2.06 9.46
C GLY A 107 -20.35 -1.02 9.49
N LEU A 108 -20.69 0.28 9.56
CA LEU A 108 -19.73 1.38 9.68
C LEU A 108 -18.88 1.27 10.96
N PHE A 109 -19.52 1.08 12.12
CA PHE A 109 -18.79 0.94 13.39
C PHE A 109 -17.86 -0.28 13.42
N ARG A 110 -18.20 -1.35 12.73
CA ARG A 110 -17.32 -2.52 12.62
C ARG A 110 -15.98 -2.22 11.97
N GLN A 111 -15.96 -1.32 11.00
CA GLN A 111 -14.72 -0.96 10.30
C GLN A 111 -13.79 -0.08 11.15
N ILE A 112 -14.33 0.66 12.13
CA ILE A 112 -13.54 1.56 12.98
C ILE A 112 -12.39 0.81 13.66
N GLY A 113 -12.60 -0.41 14.13
CA GLY A 113 -11.52 -1.20 14.75
C GLY A 113 -10.33 -1.47 13.83
N THR A 114 -10.58 -1.74 12.56
CA THR A 114 -9.52 -1.94 11.56
C THR A 114 -8.80 -0.62 11.25
N VAL A 115 -9.57 0.47 11.15
CA VAL A 115 -9.02 1.81 10.92
C VAL A 115 -8.10 2.25 12.05
N LEU A 116 -8.52 2.04 13.30
CA LEU A 116 -7.71 2.33 14.48
C LEU A 116 -6.40 1.55 14.46
N LEU A 117 -6.44 0.24 14.17
CA LEU A 117 -5.24 -0.58 14.10
C LEU A 117 -4.27 -0.12 13.02
N VAL A 118 -4.76 0.22 11.83
CA VAL A 118 -3.91 0.75 10.75
C VAL A 118 -3.37 2.13 11.12
N GLY A 119 -4.20 2.98 11.72
CA GLY A 119 -3.80 4.31 12.16
C GLY A 119 -2.70 4.30 13.23
N LEU A 120 -2.59 3.25 14.04
CA LEU A 120 -1.49 3.12 15.01
C LEU A 120 -0.12 3.14 14.34
N PHE A 121 0.01 2.72 13.08
CA PHE A 121 1.27 2.84 12.34
C PHE A 121 1.74 4.28 12.15
N LEU A 122 0.88 5.29 12.26
CA LEU A 122 1.29 6.69 12.23
C LEU A 122 2.21 7.02 13.40
N PHE A 123 1.98 6.45 14.58
CA PHE A 123 2.83 6.69 15.75
C PHE A 123 4.26 6.15 15.58
N TYR A 124 4.47 5.17 14.67
CA TYR A 124 5.81 4.72 14.30
C TYR A 124 6.66 5.85 13.72
N GLN A 125 6.03 6.84 13.08
CA GLN A 125 6.72 8.00 12.50
C GLN A 125 7.04 9.09 13.53
N TYR A 126 6.60 8.94 14.80
CA TYR A 126 6.75 9.97 15.83
C TYR A 126 8.20 10.42 16.00
N GLY A 127 9.14 9.49 16.16
CA GLY A 127 10.53 9.85 16.40
C GLY A 127 11.15 10.66 15.25
N TRP A 128 10.88 10.27 14.02
CA TRP A 128 11.34 11.00 12.84
C TRP A 128 10.70 12.40 12.75
N LEU A 129 9.40 12.50 12.93
CA LEU A 129 8.68 13.78 12.89
C LEU A 129 9.05 14.70 14.06
N HIS A 130 9.27 14.14 15.25
CA HIS A 130 9.74 14.89 16.40
C HIS A 130 11.11 15.53 16.13
N ASN A 131 12.05 14.76 15.59
CA ASN A 131 13.39 15.25 15.28
C ASN A 131 13.40 16.32 14.19
N LEU A 132 12.49 16.25 13.19
CA LEU A 132 12.45 17.24 12.10
C LEU A 132 11.63 18.49 12.41
N TYR A 133 10.52 18.35 13.11
CA TYR A 133 9.53 19.43 13.29
C TYR A 133 9.29 19.80 14.75
N ASN A 134 10.00 19.20 15.71
CA ASN A 134 9.81 19.41 17.16
C ASN A 134 8.35 19.22 17.61
N ILE A 135 7.65 18.24 17.05
CA ILE A 135 6.26 17.98 17.40
C ILE A 135 6.14 17.23 18.72
N THR A 136 5.06 17.50 19.45
CA THR A 136 4.73 16.79 20.68
C THR A 136 3.93 15.50 20.37
N MET A 137 3.90 14.59 21.35
CA MET A 137 3.03 13.40 21.27
C MET A 137 1.54 13.78 21.11
N GLY A 138 1.13 14.93 21.69
CA GLY A 138 -0.21 15.49 21.51
C GLY A 138 -0.52 15.78 20.04
N THR A 139 0.43 16.33 19.29
CA THR A 139 0.29 16.57 17.84
C THR A 139 0.11 15.27 17.07
N MET A 140 0.83 14.19 17.44
CA MET A 140 0.63 12.87 16.82
C MET A 140 -0.76 12.30 17.09
N VAL A 141 -1.29 12.49 18.30
CA VAL A 141 -2.67 12.11 18.61
C VAL A 141 -3.67 12.88 17.76
N VAL A 142 -3.44 14.17 17.51
CA VAL A 142 -4.31 14.97 16.62
C VAL A 142 -4.24 14.47 15.17
N ILE A 143 -3.05 14.19 14.64
CA ILE A 143 -2.89 13.58 13.29
C ILE A 143 -3.65 12.26 13.22
N PHE A 144 -3.52 11.41 14.23
CA PHE A 144 -4.23 10.14 14.31
C PHE A 144 -5.75 10.32 14.34
N LEU A 145 -6.27 11.27 15.10
CA LEU A 145 -7.71 11.58 15.15
C LEU A 145 -8.21 12.12 13.80
N CYS A 146 -7.46 13.02 13.15
CA CYS A 146 -7.77 13.51 11.81
C CYS A 146 -7.75 12.37 10.78
N TYR A 147 -6.78 11.45 10.85
CA TYR A 147 -6.73 10.25 10.03
C TYR A 147 -7.99 9.38 10.22
N CYS A 148 -8.36 9.09 11.46
CA CYS A 148 -9.57 8.32 11.77
C CYS A 148 -10.83 9.00 11.24
N ALA A 149 -10.93 10.32 11.36
CA ALA A 149 -12.02 11.12 10.83
C ALA A 149 -12.05 11.09 9.29
N ALA A 150 -10.90 11.21 8.62
CA ALA A 150 -10.79 11.12 7.15
C ALA A 150 -11.30 9.77 6.63
N VAL A 151 -10.87 8.67 7.26
CA VAL A 151 -11.32 7.32 6.87
C VAL A 151 -12.81 7.14 7.16
N PHE A 152 -13.28 7.55 8.33
CA PHE A 152 -14.70 7.41 8.71
C PHE A 152 -15.61 8.22 7.79
N LEU A 153 -15.33 9.51 7.60
CA LEU A 153 -16.10 10.38 6.71
C LEU A 153 -16.01 9.92 5.25
N GLY A 154 -14.83 9.46 4.82
CA GLY A 154 -14.64 8.88 3.49
C GLY A 154 -15.51 7.64 3.26
N GLN A 155 -15.61 6.75 4.25
CA GLN A 155 -16.47 5.56 4.18
C GLN A 155 -17.95 5.91 4.14
N VAL A 156 -18.39 6.83 5.00
CA VAL A 156 -19.80 7.29 5.01
C VAL A 156 -20.14 7.96 3.68
N THR A 157 -19.24 8.80 3.14
CA THR A 157 -19.40 9.42 1.82
C THR A 157 -19.48 8.37 0.71
N ALA A 158 -18.56 7.40 0.70
CA ALA A 158 -18.55 6.30 -0.26
C ALA A 158 -19.84 5.49 -0.24
N MET A 159 -20.36 5.21 0.96
CA MET A 159 -21.61 4.50 1.14
C MET A 159 -22.82 5.29 0.65
N THR A 160 -22.88 6.60 0.96
CA THR A 160 -23.93 7.48 0.47
C THR A 160 -23.93 7.51 -1.05
N ILE A 161 -22.77 7.73 -1.68
CA ILE A 161 -22.62 7.71 -3.14
C ILE A 161 -23.12 6.38 -3.71
N TYR A 162 -22.71 5.25 -3.13
CA TYR A 162 -23.14 3.94 -3.59
C TYR A 162 -24.65 3.76 -3.49
N SER A 163 -25.27 4.11 -2.37
CA SER A 163 -26.72 4.04 -2.18
C SER A 163 -27.50 4.82 -3.23
N PHE A 164 -26.98 5.96 -3.69
CA PHE A 164 -27.62 6.81 -4.70
C PHE A 164 -27.30 6.42 -6.16
N THR A 165 -26.20 5.72 -6.41
CA THR A 165 -25.68 5.45 -7.76
C THR A 165 -25.81 4.00 -8.21
N SER A 166 -26.08 3.05 -7.30
CA SER A 166 -26.13 1.61 -7.61
C SER A 166 -27.10 1.27 -8.72
N SER A 167 -28.25 1.97 -8.80
CA SER A 167 -29.29 1.76 -9.82
C SER A 167 -29.19 2.66 -11.06
N GLN A 168 -28.25 3.62 -11.10
CA GLN A 168 -28.20 4.64 -12.15
C GLN A 168 -26.78 4.81 -12.72
N GLU A 169 -26.45 4.06 -13.77
CA GLU A 169 -25.11 4.12 -14.40
C GLU A 169 -24.71 5.52 -14.89
N GLY A 170 -25.69 6.34 -15.36
CA GLY A 170 -25.43 7.70 -15.83
C GLY A 170 -24.94 8.61 -14.70
N VAL A 171 -25.61 8.58 -13.54
CA VAL A 171 -25.23 9.35 -12.34
C VAL A 171 -23.89 8.88 -11.81
N GLN A 172 -23.65 7.57 -11.81
CA GLN A 172 -22.36 7.01 -11.41
C GLN A 172 -21.21 7.52 -12.26
N LYS A 173 -21.39 7.56 -13.59
CA LYS A 173 -20.37 8.10 -14.52
C LYS A 173 -20.15 9.60 -14.29
N ALA A 174 -21.21 10.38 -14.12
CA ALA A 174 -21.12 11.82 -13.87
C ALA A 174 -20.37 12.12 -12.57
N LEU A 175 -20.67 11.43 -11.48
CA LEU A 175 -19.98 11.60 -10.20
C LEU A 175 -18.50 11.15 -10.26
N LYS A 176 -18.18 10.08 -11.00
CA LYS A 176 -16.78 9.69 -11.23
C LYS A 176 -16.00 10.78 -11.96
N VAL A 177 -16.61 11.36 -13.01
CA VAL A 177 -16.00 12.48 -13.74
C VAL A 177 -15.83 13.69 -12.84
N LEU A 178 -16.84 14.03 -12.03
CA LEU A 178 -16.75 15.14 -11.08
C LEU A 178 -15.59 14.98 -10.11
N ILE A 179 -15.41 13.80 -9.52
CA ILE A 179 -14.30 13.53 -8.58
C ILE A 179 -12.94 13.62 -9.28
N ILE A 180 -12.82 13.11 -10.51
CA ILE A 180 -11.59 13.23 -11.30
C ILE A 180 -11.30 14.71 -11.58
N VAL A 181 -12.31 15.49 -11.99
CA VAL A 181 -12.15 16.92 -12.28
C VAL A 181 -11.73 17.69 -11.04
N LEU A 182 -12.35 17.42 -9.87
CA LEU A 182 -11.96 18.05 -8.61
C LEU A 182 -10.51 17.69 -8.25
N GLY A 183 -10.11 16.42 -8.35
CA GLY A 183 -8.74 16.01 -8.11
C GLY A 183 -7.72 16.65 -9.08
N LEU A 184 -8.10 16.81 -10.35
CA LEU A 184 -7.26 17.49 -11.35
C LEU A 184 -7.15 19.00 -11.09
N LEU A 185 -8.23 19.65 -10.63
CA LEU A 185 -8.19 21.06 -10.23
C LEU A 185 -7.26 21.29 -9.05
N GLU A 186 -7.31 20.42 -8.04
CA GLU A 186 -6.38 20.46 -6.89
C GLU A 186 -4.93 20.26 -7.35
N LEU A 187 -4.69 19.28 -8.21
CA LEU A 187 -3.36 19.04 -8.76
C LEU A 187 -2.86 20.25 -9.57
N ALA A 188 -3.72 20.83 -10.39
CA ALA A 188 -3.39 22.02 -11.17
C ALA A 188 -3.06 23.22 -10.26
N TRP A 189 -3.79 23.38 -9.16
CA TRP A 189 -3.51 24.42 -8.17
C TRP A 189 -2.15 24.23 -7.50
N LEU A 190 -1.81 23.01 -7.09
CA LEU A 190 -0.50 22.69 -6.52
C LEU A 190 0.64 22.94 -7.51
N LEU A 191 0.45 22.53 -8.78
CA LEU A 191 1.43 22.78 -9.84
C LEU A 191 1.58 24.27 -10.16
N TRP A 192 0.49 25.04 -10.08
CA TRP A 192 0.53 26.50 -10.23
C TRP A 192 1.42 27.17 -9.18
N GLY A 193 1.34 26.70 -7.91
CA GLY A 193 2.23 27.18 -6.85
C GLY A 193 3.70 26.87 -7.10
N VAL A 194 4.00 25.68 -7.62
CA VAL A 194 5.36 25.30 -8.04
C VAL A 194 5.86 26.17 -9.19
N TRP A 195 4.98 26.52 -10.14
CA TRP A 195 5.32 27.34 -11.29
C TRP A 195 5.63 28.79 -10.89
N ASN A 196 4.88 29.36 -9.97
CA ASN A 196 5.04 30.76 -9.53
C ASN A 196 6.23 30.97 -8.58
N ALA A 197 6.85 29.91 -8.06
CA ALA A 197 8.02 29.97 -7.17
C ALA A 197 9.23 29.24 -7.79
N PRO A 198 9.83 29.78 -8.88
CA PRO A 198 10.91 29.08 -9.60
C PRO A 198 12.19 28.93 -8.77
N GLU A 199 12.45 29.83 -7.82
CA GLU A 199 13.63 29.79 -6.94
C GLU A 199 13.43 28.82 -5.76
N ASP A 200 12.21 28.74 -5.21
CA ASP A 200 11.83 27.80 -4.14
C ASP A 200 10.57 27.04 -4.51
N ARG A 201 10.71 26.06 -5.39
CA ARG A 201 9.60 25.23 -5.88
C ARG A 201 8.91 24.46 -4.77
N LEU A 202 9.68 24.07 -3.74
CA LEU A 202 9.16 23.31 -2.60
C LEU A 202 8.34 24.23 -1.69
N GLY A 203 8.83 25.43 -1.39
CA GLY A 203 8.08 26.45 -0.65
C GLY A 203 6.79 26.84 -1.38
N GLY A 204 6.82 26.98 -2.71
CA GLY A 204 5.64 27.22 -3.53
C GLY A 204 4.60 26.10 -3.46
N LEU A 205 5.04 24.83 -3.48
CA LEU A 205 4.16 23.68 -3.29
C LEU A 205 3.52 23.69 -1.91
N ILE A 206 4.32 23.90 -0.86
CA ILE A 206 3.86 23.90 0.53
C ILE A 206 2.88 25.05 0.78
N GLN A 207 3.19 26.25 0.29
CA GLN A 207 2.30 27.39 0.39
C GLN A 207 0.96 27.15 -0.29
N SER A 208 0.97 26.53 -1.47
CA SER A 208 -0.25 26.15 -2.19
C SER A 208 -1.06 25.10 -1.45
N ALA A 209 -0.39 24.09 -0.87
CA ALA A 209 -1.05 23.02 -0.11
C ALA A 209 -1.71 23.50 1.19
N VAL A 210 -1.24 24.60 1.77
CA VAL A 210 -1.84 25.22 2.98
C VAL A 210 -2.82 26.35 2.62
N SER A 211 -3.00 26.66 1.33
CA SER A 211 -3.85 27.76 0.85
C SER A 211 -5.36 27.46 0.94
N LEU A 212 -6.18 28.52 0.91
CA LEU A 212 -7.64 28.42 0.96
C LEU A 212 -8.27 27.45 -0.03
N PRO A 213 -7.88 27.38 -1.33
CA PRO A 213 -8.46 26.42 -2.26
C PRO A 213 -8.37 24.97 -1.79
N VAL A 214 -7.20 24.56 -1.28
CA VAL A 214 -7.01 23.20 -0.72
C VAL A 214 -7.78 23.01 0.58
N GLN A 215 -7.85 24.04 1.43
CA GLN A 215 -8.62 24.01 2.69
C GLN A 215 -10.13 23.87 2.46
N VAL A 216 -10.66 24.37 1.36
CA VAL A 216 -12.09 24.24 1.00
C VAL A 216 -12.45 22.84 0.48
N PHE A 217 -11.47 22.05 0.08
CA PHE A 217 -11.71 20.69 -0.41
C PHE A 217 -12.45 19.83 0.64
N PRO A 218 -13.58 19.16 0.25
CA PRO A 218 -14.41 18.45 1.22
C PRO A 218 -13.63 17.41 2.03
N VAL A 219 -13.87 17.39 3.33
CA VAL A 219 -13.31 16.47 4.32
C VAL A 219 -11.79 16.61 4.45
N ALA A 220 -11.03 16.33 3.39
CA ALA A 220 -9.56 16.30 3.45
C ALA A 220 -8.96 17.68 3.72
N GLY A 221 -9.41 18.70 3.00
CA GLY A 221 -8.99 20.09 3.21
C GLY A 221 -9.42 20.62 4.57
N TRP A 222 -10.65 20.32 5.00
CA TRP A 222 -11.17 20.74 6.31
C TRP A 222 -10.39 20.14 7.48
N LEU A 223 -9.98 18.86 7.36
CA LEU A 223 -9.13 18.22 8.36
C LEU A 223 -7.70 18.81 8.33
N GLY A 224 -7.18 19.11 7.14
CA GLY A 224 -5.92 19.83 6.97
C GLY A 224 -5.96 21.22 7.61
N TRP A 225 -7.08 21.95 7.41
CA TRP A 225 -7.32 23.25 8.06
C TRP A 225 -7.36 23.13 9.59
N ALA A 226 -8.13 22.15 10.11
CA ALA A 226 -8.19 21.91 11.56
C ALA A 226 -6.80 21.55 12.13
N PHE A 227 -6.00 20.78 11.41
CA PHE A 227 -4.65 20.43 11.79
C PHE A 227 -3.68 21.62 11.74
N ALA A 228 -3.76 22.47 10.71
CA ALA A 228 -3.01 23.73 10.62
C ALA A 228 -3.33 24.66 11.80
N GLY A 229 -4.62 24.77 12.14
CA GLY A 229 -5.06 25.55 13.31
C GLY A 229 -4.54 24.99 14.63
N TRP A 230 -4.42 23.67 14.79
CA TRP A 230 -3.79 23.04 15.97
C TRP A 230 -2.31 23.43 16.11
N LEU A 231 -1.61 23.58 15.00
CA LEU A 231 -0.20 24.03 14.98
C LEU A 231 -0.04 25.56 15.14
N GLY A 232 -1.13 26.29 15.42
CA GLY A 232 -1.08 27.73 15.63
C GLY A 232 -1.15 28.59 14.36
N MET A 233 -1.46 27.99 13.20
CA MET A 233 -1.55 28.69 11.91
C MET A 233 -2.95 29.29 11.64
N GLY A 234 -3.79 29.40 12.66
CA GLY A 234 -5.14 29.96 12.55
C GLY A 234 -6.16 29.28 13.45
N ALA A 235 -7.44 29.44 13.14
CA ALA A 235 -8.52 28.81 13.88
C ALA A 235 -8.71 27.35 13.43
N TRP A 236 -8.72 26.40 14.35
CA TRP A 236 -8.90 24.97 14.09
C TRP A 236 -10.38 24.54 13.98
N TRP A 237 -11.26 25.25 14.66
CA TRP A 237 -12.67 24.89 14.81
C TRP A 237 -13.50 24.95 13.50
N PRO A 238 -13.24 25.84 12.49
CA PRO A 238 -14.06 25.86 11.27
C PRO A 238 -13.95 24.57 10.47
N GLY A 239 -12.75 24.02 10.37
CA GLY A 239 -12.54 22.73 9.68
C GLY A 239 -13.32 21.59 10.33
N LEU A 240 -13.31 21.50 11.66
CA LEU A 240 -14.08 20.48 12.39
C LEU A 240 -15.59 20.70 12.25
N LEU A 241 -16.06 21.95 12.29
CA LEU A 241 -17.46 22.27 12.13
C LEU A 241 -17.98 21.84 10.75
N LEU A 242 -17.20 22.07 9.68
CA LEU A 242 -17.51 21.61 8.33
C LEU A 242 -17.55 20.07 8.24
N CYS A 243 -16.63 19.37 8.90
CA CYS A 243 -16.63 17.91 8.98
C CYS A 243 -17.91 17.37 9.68
N VAL A 244 -18.31 18.00 10.78
CA VAL A 244 -19.56 17.64 11.49
C VAL A 244 -20.78 17.94 10.64
N ALA A 245 -20.84 19.11 10.00
CA ALA A 245 -21.93 19.46 9.08
C ALA A 245 -22.04 18.47 7.92
N TRP A 246 -20.91 18.06 7.35
CA TRP A 246 -20.86 17.04 6.30
C TRP A 246 -21.40 15.68 6.79
N LEU A 247 -20.98 15.25 7.98
CA LEU A 247 -21.49 14.02 8.58
C LEU A 247 -23.01 14.07 8.79
N LEU A 248 -23.51 15.18 9.33
CA LEU A 248 -24.96 15.36 9.55
C LEU A 248 -25.73 15.34 8.21
N LEU A 249 -25.20 16.00 7.18
CA LEU A 249 -25.77 15.96 5.82
C LEU A 249 -25.82 14.52 5.29
N LEU A 250 -24.73 13.77 5.38
CA LEU A 250 -24.69 12.38 4.91
C LEU A 250 -25.64 11.47 5.68
N VAL A 251 -25.70 11.61 7.00
CA VAL A 251 -26.66 10.86 7.84
C VAL A 251 -28.09 11.22 7.47
N PHE A 252 -28.40 12.50 7.28
CA PHE A 252 -29.72 12.94 6.82
C PHE A 252 -30.08 12.32 5.47
N LEU A 253 -29.17 12.36 4.49
CA LEU A 253 -29.38 11.74 3.18
C LEU A 253 -29.63 10.22 3.28
N LEU A 254 -28.84 9.51 4.06
CA LEU A 254 -28.97 8.05 4.25
C LEU A 254 -30.26 7.65 4.97
N THR A 255 -30.77 8.50 5.87
CA THR A 255 -31.97 8.19 6.66
C THR A 255 -33.26 8.64 5.98
N HIS A 256 -33.22 9.72 5.20
CA HIS A 256 -34.40 10.29 4.58
C HIS A 256 -34.78 9.57 3.27
N PHE A 257 -33.80 9.12 2.50
CA PHE A 257 -34.03 8.41 1.26
C PHE A 257 -33.91 6.89 1.48
N GLU A 258 -35.05 6.22 1.75
CA GLU A 258 -35.12 4.75 1.88
C GLU A 258 -34.88 4.09 0.51
N ARG A 259 -33.65 3.70 0.20
CA ARG A 259 -33.31 2.90 -0.98
C ARG A 259 -32.97 1.45 -0.60
N ASP A 260 -33.32 0.55 -1.49
CA ASP A 260 -33.11 -0.88 -1.28
C ASP A 260 -31.68 -1.25 -1.72
N TRP A 261 -30.76 -1.21 -0.76
CA TRP A 261 -29.34 -1.54 -0.94
C TRP A 261 -29.01 -2.98 -0.49
N TYR A 262 -30.00 -3.74 -0.02
CA TYR A 262 -29.79 -5.07 0.51
C TYR A 262 -29.30 -6.08 -0.54
N GLU A 263 -29.90 -6.08 -1.73
CA GLU A 263 -29.51 -6.98 -2.82
C GLU A 263 -28.08 -6.75 -3.29
N ASP A 264 -27.69 -5.48 -3.42
CA ASP A 264 -26.35 -5.10 -3.83
C ASP A 264 -25.30 -5.50 -2.78
N VAL A 265 -25.60 -5.31 -1.50
CA VAL A 265 -24.74 -5.74 -0.40
C VAL A 265 -24.63 -7.27 -0.33
N LEU A 266 -25.73 -7.98 -0.51
CA LEU A 266 -25.73 -9.45 -0.58
C LEU A 266 -24.81 -9.92 -1.71
N ARG A 267 -25.02 -9.41 -2.92
CA ARG A 267 -24.19 -9.77 -4.08
C ARG A 267 -22.71 -9.47 -3.88
N THR A 268 -22.37 -8.32 -3.31
CA THR A 268 -20.97 -7.98 -3.02
C THR A 268 -20.38 -8.82 -1.90
N ALA A 269 -21.17 -9.19 -0.87
CA ALA A 269 -20.75 -10.09 0.20
C ALA A 269 -20.52 -11.53 -0.31
N GLU A 270 -21.38 -12.02 -1.22
CA GLU A 270 -21.21 -13.32 -1.88
C GLU A 270 -19.96 -13.35 -2.75
N LEU A 271 -19.71 -12.32 -3.56
CA LEU A 271 -18.50 -12.20 -4.36
C LEU A 271 -17.23 -12.15 -3.50
N ALA A 272 -17.28 -11.43 -2.38
CA ALA A 272 -16.18 -11.38 -1.44
C ALA A 272 -15.93 -12.74 -0.77
N GLN A 273 -17.00 -13.45 -0.40
CA GLN A 273 -16.90 -14.78 0.21
C GLN A 273 -16.41 -15.82 -0.79
N SER A 274 -16.90 -15.81 -2.03
CA SER A 274 -16.42 -16.73 -3.07
C SER A 274 -14.94 -16.51 -3.36
N ALA A 275 -14.48 -15.26 -3.37
CA ALA A 275 -13.06 -14.96 -3.48
C ALA A 275 -12.24 -15.47 -2.27
N ILE A 276 -12.78 -15.42 -1.05
CA ILE A 276 -12.13 -15.97 0.14
C ILE A 276 -12.09 -17.49 0.10
N VAL A 277 -13.17 -18.14 -0.33
CA VAL A 277 -13.25 -19.60 -0.48
C VAL A 277 -12.28 -20.06 -1.57
N ALA A 278 -12.32 -19.45 -2.75
CA ALA A 278 -11.38 -19.74 -3.84
C ALA A 278 -9.91 -19.57 -3.38
N LYS A 279 -9.65 -18.56 -2.52
CA LYS A 279 -8.32 -18.38 -1.92
C LYS A 279 -7.94 -19.47 -0.91
N LYS A 280 -8.89 -20.03 -0.19
CA LYS A 280 -8.65 -21.14 0.75
C LYS A 280 -8.42 -22.46 0.02
N GLU A 281 -9.14 -22.67 -1.05
CA GLU A 281 -9.10 -23.91 -1.87
C GLU A 281 -7.95 -23.93 -2.89
N GLY A 282 -7.13 -22.87 -2.93
CA GLY A 282 -6.04 -22.77 -3.93
C GLY A 282 -6.52 -22.60 -5.38
N THR A 283 -7.83 -22.51 -5.60
CA THR A 283 -8.45 -22.34 -6.91
C THR A 283 -8.48 -20.89 -7.38
N MET A 284 -7.67 -20.03 -6.77
CA MET A 284 -7.64 -18.61 -7.12
C MET A 284 -7.14 -18.39 -8.56
N GLU A 285 -8.01 -18.55 -9.49
CA GLU A 285 -8.03 -17.64 -10.63
C GLU A 285 -8.56 -16.31 -10.09
N ALA A 286 -7.66 -15.36 -9.84
CA ALA A 286 -8.09 -14.00 -9.61
C ALA A 286 -9.00 -13.63 -10.78
N VAL A 287 -10.30 -13.46 -10.52
CA VAL A 287 -11.24 -12.97 -11.53
C VAL A 287 -10.58 -11.71 -12.09
N PRO A 288 -10.11 -11.74 -13.33
CA PRO A 288 -9.36 -10.63 -13.85
C PRO A 288 -10.33 -9.44 -13.90
N GLY A 289 -9.94 -8.34 -13.27
CA GLY A 289 -10.57 -7.06 -13.57
C GLY A 289 -10.58 -6.85 -15.10
N LYS A 290 -11.08 -5.74 -15.61
CA LYS A 290 -11.15 -5.47 -17.06
C LYS A 290 -9.86 -5.88 -17.78
N VAL A 291 -9.83 -7.11 -18.33
CA VAL A 291 -8.71 -7.62 -19.11
C VAL A 291 -8.90 -7.14 -20.55
N ARG A 292 -7.89 -6.51 -21.11
CA ARG A 292 -7.88 -6.17 -22.55
C ARG A 292 -7.80 -7.47 -23.34
N VAL A 293 -8.91 -7.89 -23.92
CA VAL A 293 -8.96 -9.06 -24.79
C VAL A 293 -8.24 -8.70 -26.09
N GLY A 294 -7.12 -9.37 -26.34
CA GLY A 294 -6.34 -9.24 -27.57
C GLY A 294 -6.44 -10.53 -28.42
N SER A 295 -5.57 -10.66 -29.42
CA SER A 295 -5.50 -11.88 -30.25
C SER A 295 -5.33 -13.14 -29.40
N ILE A 296 -6.03 -14.20 -29.78
CA ILE A 296 -6.01 -15.51 -29.14
C ILE A 296 -4.62 -16.18 -29.35
N GLY A 297 -4.13 -16.87 -28.30
CA GLY A 297 -2.90 -17.67 -28.35
C GLY A 297 -1.67 -16.98 -27.75
N LEU A 298 -0.65 -17.78 -27.49
CA LEU A 298 0.61 -17.33 -26.85
C LEU A 298 1.58 -16.65 -27.85
N LYS A 299 1.33 -16.77 -29.15
CA LYS A 299 2.19 -16.25 -30.24
C LYS A 299 3.63 -16.79 -30.27
N GLY A 300 3.92 -17.82 -29.52
CA GLY A 300 5.23 -18.47 -29.43
C GLY A 300 5.36 -19.25 -28.13
N GLY A 301 6.48 -19.98 -27.98
CA GLY A 301 6.77 -20.80 -26.83
C GLY A 301 6.45 -22.25 -27.01
N TRP A 302 7.42 -23.10 -26.69
CA TRP A 302 7.33 -24.55 -26.71
C TRP A 302 7.93 -25.09 -25.41
N GLY A 303 7.33 -26.13 -24.84
CA GLY A 303 7.81 -26.71 -23.58
C GLY A 303 7.92 -25.69 -22.44
N ALA A 304 9.05 -25.64 -21.76
CA ALA A 304 9.30 -24.71 -20.66
C ALA A 304 9.20 -23.23 -21.07
N SER A 305 9.52 -22.86 -22.33
CA SER A 305 9.44 -21.46 -22.78
C SER A 305 8.01 -20.94 -22.87
N ALA A 306 7.00 -21.81 -22.90
CA ALA A 306 5.59 -21.41 -22.87
C ALA A 306 5.25 -20.55 -21.62
N PHE A 307 5.89 -20.80 -20.47
CA PHE A 307 5.71 -20.01 -19.26
C PHE A 307 6.12 -18.55 -19.45
N TYR A 308 7.27 -18.30 -20.10
CA TYR A 308 7.72 -16.95 -20.42
C TYR A 308 6.71 -16.21 -21.32
N TYR A 309 6.27 -16.84 -22.41
CA TYR A 309 5.32 -16.20 -23.33
C TYR A 309 3.95 -15.98 -22.69
N LYS A 310 3.50 -16.89 -21.85
CA LYS A 310 2.28 -16.75 -21.05
C LYS A 310 2.35 -15.53 -20.15
N HIS A 311 3.40 -15.41 -19.31
CA HIS A 311 3.59 -14.29 -18.42
C HIS A 311 3.72 -12.96 -19.18
N LYS A 312 4.41 -12.94 -20.32
CA LYS A 312 4.53 -11.77 -21.20
C LYS A 312 3.16 -11.30 -21.72
N VAL A 313 2.29 -12.23 -22.13
CA VAL A 313 0.93 -11.89 -22.58
C VAL A 313 0.09 -11.37 -21.42
N GLU A 314 0.17 -12.02 -20.26
CA GLU A 314 -0.55 -11.61 -19.05
C GLU A 314 -0.13 -10.22 -18.56
N ASN A 315 1.17 -9.89 -18.61
CA ASN A 315 1.67 -8.56 -18.23
C ASN A 315 1.16 -7.46 -19.17
N ARG A 316 1.12 -7.73 -20.47
CA ARG A 316 0.56 -6.78 -21.45
C ARG A 316 -0.93 -6.52 -21.26
N ARG A 317 -1.66 -7.54 -20.79
CA ARG A 317 -3.11 -7.44 -20.57
C ARG A 317 -3.49 -6.86 -19.23
N GLY A 318 -2.67 -7.05 -18.20
CA GLY A 318 -2.98 -6.72 -16.80
C GLY A 318 -2.42 -5.41 -16.27
N GLY A 319 -1.55 -4.70 -17.02
CA GLY A 319 -0.89 -3.50 -16.53
C GLY A 319 -0.68 -2.42 -17.60
N TRP A 320 -0.42 -1.20 -17.16
CA TRP A 320 0.09 -0.11 -17.97
C TRP A 320 1.61 -0.10 -17.89
N LEU A 321 2.30 0.05 -19.02
CA LEU A 321 3.77 -0.01 -19.08
C LEU A 321 4.38 -1.29 -18.48
N LEU A 322 3.69 -2.43 -18.56
CA LEU A 322 4.09 -3.72 -17.95
C LEU A 322 4.10 -3.72 -16.41
N LEU A 323 3.63 -2.64 -15.76
CA LEU A 323 3.67 -2.47 -14.32
C LEU A 323 2.28 -2.61 -13.68
N PRO A 324 2.16 -3.29 -12.53
CA PRO A 324 0.95 -3.30 -11.71
C PRO A 324 0.60 -1.89 -11.21
N THR A 325 -0.68 -1.61 -11.00
CA THR A 325 -1.15 -0.31 -10.49
C THR A 325 -0.49 0.08 -9.16
N LEU A 326 -0.27 -0.88 -8.26
CA LEU A 326 0.40 -0.64 -6.98
C LEU A 326 1.84 -0.15 -7.16
N THR A 327 2.58 -0.73 -8.09
CA THR A 327 3.95 -0.31 -8.42
C THR A 327 3.99 1.11 -8.96
N LEU A 328 3.00 1.49 -9.79
CA LEU A 328 2.89 2.87 -10.28
C LEU A 328 2.59 3.87 -9.15
N ILE A 329 1.72 3.51 -8.22
CA ILE A 329 1.46 4.32 -7.02
C ILE A 329 2.75 4.51 -6.21
N PHE A 330 3.50 3.44 -5.98
CA PHE A 330 4.78 3.52 -5.25
C PHE A 330 5.83 4.34 -6.00
N ALA A 331 5.87 4.28 -7.34
CA ALA A 331 6.74 5.13 -8.13
C ALA A 331 6.42 6.62 -7.93
N VAL A 332 5.13 6.99 -7.95
CA VAL A 332 4.70 8.37 -7.68
C VAL A 332 5.08 8.80 -6.26
N VAL A 333 4.85 7.95 -5.26
CA VAL A 333 5.23 8.22 -3.86
C VAL A 333 6.74 8.44 -3.73
N LEU A 334 7.56 7.61 -4.40
CA LEU A 334 9.02 7.75 -4.38
C LEU A 334 9.51 9.04 -5.03
N ILE A 335 8.93 9.38 -6.18
CA ILE A 335 9.27 10.63 -6.88
C ILE A 335 8.89 11.84 -6.02
N ALA A 336 7.70 11.84 -5.41
CA ALA A 336 7.28 12.88 -4.47
C ALA A 336 8.20 12.97 -3.25
N PHE A 337 8.53 11.82 -2.64
CA PHE A 337 9.46 11.74 -1.50
C PHE A 337 10.85 12.31 -1.83
N THR A 338 11.32 12.14 -3.07
CA THR A 338 12.61 12.67 -3.52
C THR A 338 12.67 14.20 -3.45
N PHE A 339 11.57 14.89 -3.74
CA PHE A 339 11.51 16.35 -3.60
C PHE A 339 11.69 16.78 -2.14
N PHE A 340 11.10 16.04 -1.18
CA PHE A 340 11.21 16.34 0.25
C PHE A 340 12.58 15.98 0.83
N MET A 341 13.24 14.94 0.29
CA MET A 341 14.53 14.44 0.78
C MET A 341 15.72 14.83 -0.11
N ARG A 342 15.60 15.91 -0.87
CA ARG A 342 16.63 16.34 -1.82
C ARG A 342 18.00 16.54 -1.16
N GLU A 343 18.03 17.13 0.04
CA GLU A 343 19.26 17.38 0.81
C GLU A 343 19.88 16.10 1.38
N GLY A 344 19.06 15.07 1.64
CA GLY A 344 19.52 13.76 2.15
C GLY A 344 20.17 12.86 1.10
N GLY A 345 20.18 13.29 -0.17
CA GLY A 345 20.75 12.55 -1.28
C GLY A 345 20.00 11.26 -1.63
N ILE A 346 20.69 10.31 -2.27
CA ILE A 346 20.06 9.10 -2.81
C ILE A 346 19.76 8.03 -1.73
N ILE A 347 20.46 8.01 -0.60
CA ILE A 347 20.36 6.92 0.41
C ILE A 347 18.92 6.78 0.94
N PRO A 348 18.26 7.81 1.50
CA PRO A 348 16.91 7.66 2.04
C PRO A 348 15.89 7.30 0.95
N VAL A 349 16.05 7.82 -0.26
CA VAL A 349 15.18 7.52 -1.40
C VAL A 349 15.34 6.07 -1.83
N PHE A 350 16.58 5.58 -1.93
CA PHE A 350 16.86 4.19 -2.30
C PHE A 350 16.39 3.22 -1.21
N ALA A 351 16.60 3.55 0.07
CA ALA A 351 16.11 2.75 1.19
C ALA A 351 14.57 2.62 1.18
N LEU A 352 13.85 3.74 0.96
CA LEU A 352 12.41 3.71 0.81
C LEU A 352 11.99 2.90 -0.42
N ALA A 353 12.73 3.03 -1.54
CA ALA A 353 12.47 2.26 -2.74
C ALA A 353 12.57 0.76 -2.48
N VAL A 354 13.63 0.29 -1.83
CA VAL A 354 13.81 -1.13 -1.45
C VAL A 354 12.72 -1.57 -0.47
N TYR A 355 12.37 -0.75 0.52
CA TYR A 355 11.29 -1.03 1.45
C TYR A 355 9.94 -1.23 0.75
N LEU A 356 9.56 -0.34 -0.17
CA LEU A 356 8.33 -0.48 -0.95
C LEU A 356 8.35 -1.69 -1.88
N GLN A 357 9.54 -2.11 -2.35
CA GLN A 357 9.69 -3.30 -3.16
C GLN A 357 9.37 -4.59 -2.39
N LEU A 358 9.55 -4.62 -1.07
CA LEU A 358 9.11 -5.76 -0.25
C LEU A 358 7.63 -6.07 -0.45
N PHE A 359 6.78 -5.04 -0.59
CA PHE A 359 5.33 -5.22 -0.79
C PHE A 359 4.96 -5.66 -2.21
N THR A 360 5.77 -5.33 -3.22
CA THR A 360 5.50 -5.71 -4.62
C THR A 360 6.09 -7.06 -4.99
N ALA A 361 7.19 -7.47 -4.35
CA ALA A 361 7.87 -8.73 -4.64
C ALA A 361 6.98 -9.98 -4.44
N GLY A 362 6.10 -9.97 -3.42
CA GLY A 362 5.14 -11.06 -3.18
C GLY A 362 4.05 -11.21 -4.24
N GLN A 363 3.88 -10.23 -5.14
CA GLN A 363 2.84 -10.24 -6.18
C GLN A 363 3.33 -10.79 -7.53
N SER A 364 4.52 -11.38 -7.56
CA SER A 364 5.09 -11.90 -8.78
C SER A 364 4.26 -13.06 -9.37
N ARG A 365 4.29 -13.20 -10.70
CA ARG A 365 3.51 -14.23 -11.41
C ARG A 365 3.99 -15.63 -11.13
N ILE A 366 5.28 -15.80 -10.87
CA ILE A 366 5.86 -17.10 -10.55
C ILE A 366 5.22 -17.71 -9.29
N ASN A 367 4.92 -16.91 -8.28
CA ASN A 367 4.25 -17.38 -7.07
C ASN A 367 2.85 -17.92 -7.36
N ARG A 368 2.16 -17.37 -8.36
CA ARG A 368 0.85 -17.87 -8.83
C ARG A 368 0.95 -19.18 -9.59
N GLU A 369 2.05 -19.41 -10.31
CA GLU A 369 2.25 -20.67 -11.03
C GLU A 369 2.44 -21.86 -10.08
N LEU A 370 3.02 -21.65 -8.89
CA LEU A 370 3.23 -22.71 -7.91
C LEU A 370 1.93 -23.41 -7.47
N TYR A 371 0.81 -22.69 -7.51
CA TYR A 371 -0.50 -23.22 -7.12
C TYR A 371 -1.29 -23.87 -8.27
N LYS A 372 -0.72 -23.89 -9.50
CA LYS A 372 -1.43 -24.42 -10.67
C LYS A 372 -0.98 -25.85 -11.00
N PRO A 373 -1.89 -26.83 -10.93
CA PRO A 373 -1.54 -28.26 -11.14
C PRO A 373 -0.86 -28.52 -12.49
N PHE A 374 -1.27 -27.82 -13.55
CA PHE A 374 -0.73 -28.07 -14.90
C PHE A 374 0.76 -27.78 -15.04
N VAL A 375 1.33 -26.91 -14.17
CA VAL A 375 2.76 -26.55 -14.20
C VAL A 375 3.63 -27.79 -13.89
N TYR A 376 3.14 -28.64 -13.02
CA TYR A 376 3.82 -29.88 -12.62
C TYR A 376 3.68 -30.98 -13.69
N LEU A 377 2.63 -30.93 -14.48
CA LEU A 377 2.34 -31.93 -15.55
C LEU A 377 3.13 -31.69 -16.85
N VAL A 378 3.70 -30.48 -17.04
CA VAL A 378 4.52 -30.20 -18.21
C VAL A 378 5.79 -31.05 -18.17
N PRO A 379 6.07 -31.92 -19.22
CA PRO A 379 7.20 -32.85 -19.23
C PRO A 379 8.52 -32.17 -19.58
N GLU A 380 8.93 -31.22 -18.73
CA GLU A 380 10.15 -30.42 -18.86
C GLU A 380 10.95 -30.42 -17.56
N PRO A 381 12.28 -30.27 -17.59
CA PRO A 381 13.07 -30.18 -16.37
C PRO A 381 12.58 -29.06 -15.47
N PRO A 382 12.42 -29.32 -14.16
CA PRO A 382 11.90 -28.33 -13.19
C PRO A 382 12.67 -27.01 -13.21
N PHE A 383 14.00 -27.09 -13.30
CA PHE A 383 14.86 -25.92 -13.36
C PHE A 383 14.67 -25.10 -14.64
N ALA A 384 14.43 -25.74 -15.77
CA ALA A 384 14.12 -25.03 -17.02
C ALA A 384 12.81 -24.26 -16.93
N LYS A 385 11.76 -24.85 -16.33
CA LYS A 385 10.49 -24.16 -16.05
C LYS A 385 10.72 -22.93 -15.15
N LEU A 386 11.45 -23.10 -14.04
CA LEU A 386 11.78 -22.02 -13.11
C LEU A 386 12.52 -20.89 -13.81
N LEU A 387 13.54 -21.22 -14.62
CA LEU A 387 14.35 -20.23 -15.33
C LEU A 387 13.52 -19.41 -16.33
N GLN A 388 12.59 -20.05 -17.05
CA GLN A 388 11.70 -19.34 -17.98
C GLN A 388 10.70 -18.41 -17.26
N CYS A 389 10.23 -18.81 -16.09
CA CYS A 389 9.42 -17.93 -15.24
C CYS A 389 10.22 -16.71 -14.72
N LEU A 390 11.49 -16.92 -14.34
CA LEU A 390 12.38 -15.84 -13.88
C LEU A 390 12.81 -14.90 -15.01
N ARG A 391 12.92 -15.41 -16.25
CA ARG A 391 13.28 -14.60 -17.42
C ARG A 391 12.32 -13.44 -17.64
N GLU A 392 11.06 -13.61 -17.32
CA GLU A 392 10.04 -12.56 -17.44
C GLU A 392 10.15 -11.49 -16.33
N LEU A 393 10.74 -11.84 -15.16
CA LEU A 393 10.97 -10.88 -14.09
C LEU A 393 11.89 -9.74 -14.51
N PHE A 394 12.88 -10.00 -15.38
CA PHE A 394 13.86 -9.00 -15.79
C PHE A 394 13.24 -7.78 -16.50
N PRO A 395 12.41 -7.91 -17.55
CA PRO A 395 11.82 -6.75 -18.22
C PRO A 395 10.86 -5.96 -17.32
N SER A 396 10.13 -6.59 -16.41
CA SER A 396 9.27 -5.88 -15.47
C SER A 396 10.06 -5.13 -14.40
N ALA A 397 11.12 -5.76 -13.85
CA ALA A 397 12.01 -5.12 -12.89
C ALA A 397 12.80 -3.95 -13.52
N LEU A 398 13.24 -4.09 -14.77
CA LEU A 398 13.90 -3.03 -15.52
C LEU A 398 12.95 -1.85 -15.76
N ALA A 399 11.72 -2.12 -16.22
CA ALA A 399 10.73 -1.06 -16.43
C ALA A 399 10.42 -0.30 -15.14
N GLU A 400 10.25 -1.02 -14.00
CA GLU A 400 10.05 -0.41 -12.69
C GLU A 400 11.24 0.45 -12.27
N ALA A 401 12.45 -0.08 -12.37
CA ALA A 401 13.66 0.62 -11.98
C ALA A 401 13.89 1.90 -12.80
N VAL A 402 13.65 1.85 -14.11
CA VAL A 402 13.78 3.02 -15.01
C VAL A 402 12.72 4.07 -14.68
N VAL A 403 11.46 3.68 -14.54
CA VAL A 403 10.34 4.61 -14.23
C VAL A 403 10.56 5.33 -12.90
N VAL A 404 11.21 4.68 -11.93
CA VAL A 404 11.52 5.29 -10.62
C VAL A 404 12.81 6.11 -10.67
N PHE A 405 13.92 5.49 -11.07
CA PHE A 405 15.25 6.10 -10.84
C PHE A 405 15.70 7.07 -11.90
N VAL A 406 15.08 7.12 -13.09
CA VAL A 406 15.36 8.19 -14.04
C VAL A 406 14.83 9.53 -13.54
N PRO A 407 13.54 9.68 -13.14
CA PRO A 407 13.06 10.92 -12.55
C PRO A 407 13.78 11.28 -11.24
N VAL A 408 13.99 10.31 -10.35
CA VAL A 408 14.73 10.51 -9.09
C VAL A 408 16.13 11.07 -9.34
N GLY A 409 16.88 10.47 -10.28
CA GLY A 409 18.23 10.92 -10.62
C GLY A 409 18.27 12.33 -11.22
N LEU A 410 17.27 12.69 -12.03
CA LEU A 410 17.13 14.05 -12.57
C LEU A 410 16.82 15.08 -11.46
N ILE A 411 15.94 14.75 -10.50
CA ILE A 411 15.61 15.61 -9.36
C ILE A 411 16.83 15.83 -8.46
N LEU A 412 17.58 14.77 -8.18
CA LEU A 412 18.79 14.81 -7.35
C LEU A 412 20.05 15.27 -8.11
N GLN A 413 19.94 15.59 -9.41
CA GLN A 413 21.05 15.99 -10.27
C GLN A 413 22.23 15.00 -10.26
N MET A 414 21.92 13.70 -10.24
CA MET A 414 22.90 12.62 -10.22
C MET A 414 23.60 12.48 -11.58
N SER A 415 24.85 11.98 -11.56
CA SER A 415 25.52 11.60 -12.79
C SER A 415 24.76 10.48 -13.53
N PRO A 416 24.83 10.40 -14.86
CA PRO A 416 24.20 9.31 -15.61
C PRO A 416 24.64 7.92 -15.13
N TRP A 417 25.91 7.79 -14.73
CA TRP A 417 26.44 6.57 -14.13
C TRP A 417 25.74 6.22 -12.81
N GLY A 418 25.52 7.20 -11.94
CA GLY A 418 24.78 7.01 -10.70
C GLY A 418 23.36 6.48 -10.91
N ILE A 419 22.66 7.00 -11.93
CA ILE A 419 21.32 6.52 -12.30
C ILE A 419 21.38 5.05 -12.75
N VAL A 420 22.35 4.70 -13.61
CA VAL A 420 22.54 3.30 -14.08
C VAL A 420 22.81 2.36 -12.92
N VAL A 421 23.64 2.77 -11.97
CA VAL A 421 23.92 1.97 -10.76
C VAL A 421 22.67 1.79 -9.90
N CYS A 422 21.87 2.82 -9.70
CA CYS A 422 20.59 2.70 -8.95
C CYS A 422 19.62 1.74 -9.64
N VAL A 423 19.50 1.83 -10.97
CA VAL A 423 18.68 0.90 -11.76
C VAL A 423 19.18 -0.54 -11.62
N PHE A 424 20.49 -0.75 -11.74
CA PHE A 424 21.12 -2.07 -11.57
C PHE A 424 20.89 -2.64 -10.16
N ALA A 425 21.18 -1.84 -9.13
CA ALA A 425 20.95 -2.24 -7.75
C ALA A 425 19.48 -2.60 -7.50
N ARG A 426 18.53 -1.80 -8.00
CA ARG A 426 17.10 -2.07 -7.87
C ARG A 426 16.69 -3.40 -8.50
N ILE A 427 17.22 -3.73 -9.67
CA ILE A 427 16.99 -5.02 -10.35
C ILE A 427 17.57 -6.17 -9.51
N SER A 428 18.77 -6.02 -8.95
CA SER A 428 19.38 -7.05 -8.11
C SER A 428 18.54 -7.37 -6.88
N TYR A 429 17.94 -6.35 -6.22
CA TYR A 429 17.00 -6.55 -5.12
C TYR A 429 15.71 -7.26 -5.57
N ALA A 430 15.22 -7.02 -6.79
CA ALA A 430 14.05 -7.74 -7.31
C ALA A 430 14.31 -9.25 -7.41
N PHE A 431 15.47 -9.66 -7.93
CA PHE A 431 15.86 -11.07 -7.99
C PHE A 431 16.09 -11.67 -6.60
N LEU A 432 16.75 -10.92 -5.70
CA LEU A 432 16.98 -11.35 -4.31
C LEU A 432 15.65 -11.60 -3.58
N PHE A 433 14.73 -10.67 -3.65
CA PHE A 433 13.41 -10.79 -3.00
C PHE A 433 12.57 -11.91 -3.60
N GLN A 434 12.65 -12.10 -4.92
CA GLN A 434 11.97 -13.21 -5.57
C GLN A 434 12.53 -14.57 -5.14
N SER A 435 13.85 -14.69 -4.98
CA SER A 435 14.47 -15.92 -4.46
C SER A 435 14.07 -16.20 -3.01
N GLY A 436 13.99 -15.16 -2.17
CA GLY A 436 13.50 -15.26 -0.79
C GLY A 436 12.03 -15.69 -0.71
N ASN A 437 11.18 -15.18 -1.60
CA ASN A 437 9.78 -15.59 -1.71
C ASN A 437 9.63 -17.08 -2.05
N LEU A 438 10.39 -17.54 -3.03
CA LEU A 438 10.38 -18.96 -3.40
C LEU A 438 10.90 -19.86 -2.29
N LEU A 439 11.91 -19.40 -1.54
CA LEU A 439 12.40 -20.08 -0.35
C LEU A 439 11.30 -20.24 0.69
N LEU A 440 10.56 -19.20 0.95
CA LEU A 440 9.48 -19.19 1.92
C LEU A 440 8.33 -20.12 1.50
N GLU A 441 7.92 -20.09 0.25
CA GLU A 441 6.90 -20.98 -0.30
C GLU A 441 7.33 -22.46 -0.23
N ARG A 442 8.61 -22.74 -0.44
CA ARG A 442 9.14 -24.12 -0.38
C ARG A 442 9.11 -24.70 1.05
N PHE A 443 9.48 -23.92 2.06
CA PHE A 443 9.68 -24.44 3.40
C PHE A 443 8.52 -24.19 4.37
N TRP A 444 7.67 -23.21 4.09
CA TRP A 444 6.59 -22.76 5.01
C TRP A 444 5.22 -22.65 4.37
N SER A 445 4.97 -23.29 3.22
CA SER A 445 3.66 -23.23 2.55
C SER A 445 2.48 -23.63 3.44
N GLY A 446 2.66 -24.57 4.37
CA GLY A 446 1.64 -25.03 5.31
C GLY A 446 1.51 -24.21 6.60
N ALA A 447 2.32 -23.16 6.79
CA ALA A 447 2.32 -22.39 8.02
C ALA A 447 1.11 -21.43 8.12
N SER A 448 0.82 -20.92 9.32
CA SER A 448 -0.24 -19.93 9.51
C SER A 448 0.08 -18.64 8.75
N LYS A 449 -0.95 -17.96 8.20
CA LYS A 449 -0.78 -16.71 7.44
C LYS A 449 0.01 -15.63 8.19
N ALA A 450 -0.17 -15.53 9.51
CA ALA A 450 0.57 -14.58 10.33
C ALA A 450 2.06 -14.93 10.42
N LEU A 451 2.38 -16.22 10.54
CA LEU A 451 3.75 -16.70 10.56
C LEU A 451 4.43 -16.52 9.21
N ILE A 452 3.71 -16.83 8.10
CA ILE A 452 4.22 -16.59 6.74
C ILE A 452 4.54 -15.12 6.53
N LEU A 453 3.65 -14.20 6.93
CA LEU A 453 3.86 -12.77 6.79
C LEU A 453 5.07 -12.29 7.62
N PHE A 454 5.22 -12.77 8.84
CA PHE A 454 6.37 -12.47 9.69
C PHE A 454 7.67 -12.98 9.08
N LEU A 455 7.71 -14.25 8.68
CA LEU A 455 8.88 -14.86 8.03
C LEU A 455 9.22 -14.19 6.70
N TYR A 456 8.21 -13.74 5.97
CA TYR A 456 8.38 -13.01 4.73
C TYR A 456 9.26 -11.77 4.93
N PHE A 457 8.87 -10.87 5.82
CA PHE A 457 9.68 -9.67 6.09
C PHE A 457 11.03 -10.01 6.72
N LEU A 458 11.05 -10.96 7.66
CA LEU A 458 12.29 -11.38 8.33
C LEU A 458 13.32 -11.93 7.33
N ILE A 459 12.92 -12.88 6.48
CA ILE A 459 13.80 -13.51 5.50
C ILE A 459 14.27 -12.50 4.47
N LEU A 460 13.36 -11.68 3.93
CA LEU A 460 13.74 -10.70 2.91
C LEU A 460 14.71 -9.66 3.47
N ILE A 461 14.49 -9.16 4.69
CA ILE A 461 15.44 -8.25 5.36
C ILE A 461 16.77 -8.95 5.59
N LEU A 462 16.76 -10.18 6.12
CA LEU A 462 17.98 -10.94 6.39
C LEU A 462 18.83 -11.16 5.12
N LEU A 463 18.18 -11.42 3.98
CA LEU A 463 18.85 -11.60 2.70
C LEU A 463 19.52 -10.32 2.18
N THR A 464 19.05 -9.13 2.59
CA THR A 464 19.69 -7.87 2.20
C THR A 464 20.97 -7.58 2.97
N LEU A 465 21.16 -8.16 4.17
CA LEU A 465 22.27 -7.87 5.07
C LEU A 465 23.64 -8.14 4.44
N PRO A 466 23.91 -9.27 3.78
CA PRO A 466 25.23 -9.52 3.20
C PRO A 466 25.68 -8.43 2.22
N GLY A 467 24.79 -8.02 1.33
CA GLY A 467 25.06 -6.95 0.36
C GLY A 467 25.33 -5.60 1.03
N ILE A 468 24.52 -5.24 2.01
CA ILE A 468 24.67 -3.98 2.76
C ILE A 468 25.96 -3.99 3.59
N LEU A 469 26.23 -5.05 4.34
CA LEU A 469 27.41 -5.13 5.21
C LEU A 469 28.71 -5.09 4.39
N ILE A 470 28.78 -5.82 3.27
CA ILE A 470 29.95 -5.81 2.39
C ILE A 470 30.11 -4.42 1.74
N ALA A 471 29.02 -3.78 1.32
CA ALA A 471 29.07 -2.44 0.77
C ALA A 471 29.59 -1.42 1.78
N ILE A 472 29.10 -1.45 3.03
CA ILE A 472 29.57 -0.58 4.12
C ILE A 472 31.05 -0.84 4.40
N PHE A 473 31.44 -2.11 4.51
CA PHE A 473 32.82 -2.47 4.77
C PHE A 473 33.77 -1.95 3.69
N LEU A 474 33.46 -2.16 2.41
CA LEU A 474 34.31 -1.74 1.30
C LEU A 474 34.38 -0.22 1.16
N VAL A 475 33.27 0.48 1.35
CA VAL A 475 33.23 1.95 1.23
C VAL A 475 33.85 2.63 2.46
N ALA A 476 33.51 2.20 3.67
CA ALA A 476 33.95 2.86 4.90
C ALA A 476 35.38 2.49 5.31
N PHE A 477 35.79 1.20 5.20
CA PHE A 477 37.08 0.74 5.65
C PHE A 477 38.13 0.71 4.56
N LEU A 478 37.79 0.39 3.31
CA LEU A 478 38.71 0.38 2.19
C LEU A 478 38.72 1.68 1.38
N SER A 479 37.91 2.66 1.81
CA SER A 479 37.84 4.02 1.23
C SER A 479 37.73 4.01 -0.30
N LEU A 480 36.87 3.12 -0.85
CA LEU A 480 36.68 3.03 -2.29
C LEU A 480 36.13 4.35 -2.86
N PRO A 481 36.68 4.84 -3.99
CA PRO A 481 36.20 6.07 -4.61
C PRO A 481 34.76 5.93 -5.10
N GLY A 482 34.02 7.04 -5.10
CA GLY A 482 32.62 7.09 -5.56
C GLY A 482 31.57 6.94 -4.46
N GLY A 483 31.98 6.75 -3.20
CA GLY A 483 31.13 6.82 -2.00
C GLY A 483 29.86 5.96 -2.10
N VAL A 484 28.69 6.59 -1.95
CA VAL A 484 27.37 5.91 -1.91
C VAL A 484 27.07 5.15 -3.21
N VAL A 485 27.40 5.70 -4.37
CA VAL A 485 27.12 5.05 -5.67
C VAL A 485 27.90 3.74 -5.78
N THR A 486 29.17 3.73 -5.35
CA THR A 486 29.99 2.52 -5.30
C THR A 486 29.42 1.51 -4.30
N GLY A 487 28.93 1.97 -3.14
CA GLY A 487 28.24 1.10 -2.17
C GLY A 487 27.01 0.42 -2.74
N LEU A 488 26.17 1.14 -3.47
CA LEU A 488 24.99 0.57 -4.15
C LEU A 488 25.39 -0.44 -5.23
N LEU A 489 26.44 -0.17 -5.98
CA LEU A 489 26.97 -1.10 -6.98
C LEU A 489 27.43 -2.40 -6.34
N VAL A 490 28.22 -2.30 -5.26
CA VAL A 490 28.71 -3.47 -4.51
C VAL A 490 27.55 -4.28 -3.94
N ALA A 491 26.59 -3.64 -3.28
CA ALA A 491 25.41 -4.32 -2.76
C ALA A 491 24.65 -5.07 -3.89
N GLY A 492 24.48 -4.45 -5.04
CA GLY A 492 23.87 -5.08 -6.22
C GLY A 492 24.67 -6.29 -6.73
N LEU A 493 25.99 -6.18 -6.79
CA LEU A 493 26.88 -7.27 -7.22
C LEU A 493 26.87 -8.45 -6.25
N VAL A 494 26.72 -8.21 -4.94
CA VAL A 494 26.62 -9.28 -3.92
C VAL A 494 25.23 -9.94 -3.96
N ASN A 495 24.17 -9.17 -4.18
CA ASN A 495 22.80 -9.69 -4.21
C ASN A 495 22.57 -10.70 -5.34
N ILE A 496 23.22 -10.51 -6.50
CA ILE A 496 23.04 -11.41 -7.66
C ILE A 496 23.54 -12.83 -7.37
N PRO A 497 24.79 -13.08 -6.92
CA PRO A 497 25.25 -14.43 -6.55
C PRO A 497 24.37 -15.08 -5.47
N VAL A 498 23.93 -14.31 -4.46
CA VAL A 498 23.05 -14.82 -3.40
C VAL A 498 21.72 -15.28 -4.01
N ALA A 499 21.10 -14.47 -4.87
CA ALA A 499 19.87 -14.84 -5.54
C ALA A 499 20.04 -16.07 -6.45
N LEU A 500 21.12 -16.13 -7.22
CA LEU A 500 21.43 -17.28 -8.11
C LEU A 500 21.65 -18.56 -7.31
N LEU A 501 22.36 -18.47 -6.18
CA LEU A 501 22.55 -19.62 -5.27
C LEU A 501 21.20 -20.13 -4.77
N LEU A 502 20.32 -19.23 -4.31
CA LEU A 502 18.99 -19.62 -3.85
C LEU A 502 18.15 -20.24 -4.96
N PHE A 503 18.13 -19.68 -6.17
CA PHE A 503 17.44 -20.30 -7.31
C PHE A 503 17.99 -21.68 -7.66
N TYR A 504 19.29 -21.87 -7.55
CA TYR A 504 19.90 -23.18 -7.75
C TYR A 504 19.50 -24.20 -6.67
N LEU A 505 19.47 -23.79 -5.41
CA LEU A 505 19.00 -24.63 -4.30
C LEU A 505 17.51 -25.00 -4.46
N LEU A 506 16.72 -24.11 -5.04
CA LEU A 506 15.30 -24.30 -5.29
C LEU A 506 14.98 -24.94 -6.66
N ARG A 507 15.98 -25.42 -7.40
CA ARG A 507 15.86 -25.94 -8.76
C ARG A 507 14.79 -27.02 -8.97
N ASN A 508 14.52 -27.83 -7.95
CA ASN A 508 13.55 -28.92 -8.00
C ASN A 508 12.15 -28.52 -7.48
N MET A 509 11.92 -27.24 -7.20
CA MET A 509 10.66 -26.79 -6.61
C MET A 509 9.43 -27.10 -7.47
N LEU A 510 9.57 -27.11 -8.80
CA LEU A 510 8.49 -27.40 -9.77
C LEU A 510 8.44 -28.88 -10.20
N GLN A 511 9.03 -29.80 -9.41
CA GLN A 511 9.05 -31.23 -9.75
C GLN A 511 7.79 -31.95 -9.27
N TYR A 512 7.38 -31.72 -8.03
CA TYR A 512 6.22 -32.36 -7.40
C TYR A 512 5.29 -31.30 -6.81
N ALA A 513 3.98 -31.51 -6.99
CA ALA A 513 2.97 -30.74 -6.32
C ALA A 513 2.84 -31.27 -4.87
N GLU A 514 3.35 -30.54 -3.89
CA GLU A 514 3.06 -30.85 -2.49
C GLU A 514 1.69 -30.24 -2.15
N TYR A 515 0.63 -31.06 -2.31
CA TYR A 515 -0.69 -30.69 -1.80
C TYR A 515 -0.69 -30.87 -0.29
N THR A 516 -0.44 -29.82 0.47
CA THR A 516 -0.75 -29.78 1.89
C THR A 516 -2.24 -29.49 2.02
N HIS A 517 -3.00 -30.52 2.40
CA HIS A 517 -4.41 -30.44 2.77
C HIS A 517 -4.62 -29.65 4.05
#